data_41d5f456d2dcd19bfd252868ed72eb5e
#
_entry.id   41d5f456d2dcd19bfd252868ed72eb5e
#
_cell.length_a   1.000
_cell.length_b   1.000
_cell.length_c   1.000
_cell.angle_alpha   90.00
_cell.angle_beta   90.00
_cell.angle_gamma   90.00
#
_symmetry.space_group_name_H-M   'P 1'
#
loop_
_entity.id
_entity.type
_entity.pdbx_description
1 polymer ?
#
loop_
_entity_poly.entity_id
_entity_poly.type
_entity_poly.pdbx_seq_one_letter_code
_entity_poly.pdbx_strand_id
1 'polypeptide(L)'
;MCIRDSMAQARQQGAQYTPQAYTYRGYNALPDDPAHPDEDKFYGFLFQDTDFSKWIEAVGYSLIQHPDEALEATADEAIDVVCAAQTPEGYLDTYYIINGMDGVFQNLRDHHELYCLGHLIEGAVSYYQATGKDKLLRAACRFADYVADFFGTADGQCKGYPGHEIAEMALVRLYEVTKDEKYLRLSRFFIDERGQEPNYFVEEERRNAEREHRPV
;
A
#
# COMPACT_ATOMS: atom_id res chain seq x y z
N MET A 1 19.27 12.41 7.01
CA MET A 1 18.90 12.99 5.70
C MET A 1 17.42 12.72 5.52
N CYS A 2 16.58 13.73 5.68
CA CYS A 2 15.12 13.58 5.68
C CYS A 2 14.62 13.22 4.28
N ILE A 3 13.55 12.39 4.17
CA ILE A 3 12.87 12.11 2.88
C ILE A 3 12.54 13.44 2.16
N ARG A 4 12.12 14.45 2.92
CA ARG A 4 11.92 15.82 2.43
C ARG A 4 13.17 16.42 1.77
N ASP A 5 14.35 16.21 2.38
CA ASP A 5 15.62 16.70 1.85
C ASP A 5 16.04 15.92 0.61
N SER A 6 15.79 14.61 0.57
CA SER A 6 16.06 13.77 -0.60
C SER A 6 15.18 14.12 -1.78
N MET A 7 13.90 14.41 -1.56
CA MET A 7 12.98 14.87 -2.62
C MET A 7 13.33 16.29 -3.09
N ALA A 8 13.67 17.20 -2.16
CA ALA A 8 14.13 18.53 -2.50
C ALA A 8 15.46 18.51 -3.24
N GLN A 9 16.39 17.64 -2.86
CA GLN A 9 17.68 17.46 -3.50
C GLN A 9 17.56 16.81 -4.89
N ALA A 10 16.66 15.84 -5.06
CA ALA A 10 16.36 15.26 -6.38
C ALA A 10 15.75 16.31 -7.33
N ARG A 11 14.88 17.17 -6.83
CA ARG A 11 14.35 18.33 -7.60
C ARG A 11 15.44 19.36 -7.95
N GLN A 12 16.37 19.64 -7.04
CA GLN A 12 17.48 20.59 -7.28
C GLN A 12 18.55 20.02 -8.21
N GLN A 13 18.75 18.70 -8.25
CA GLN A 13 19.74 18.05 -9.11
C GLN A 13 19.25 17.85 -10.55
N GLY A 14 18.07 18.36 -10.90
CA GLY A 14 17.56 18.28 -12.26
C GLY A 14 17.46 16.84 -12.74
N ALA A 15 17.06 15.91 -11.86
CA ALA A 15 16.64 14.60 -12.28
C ALA A 15 15.57 14.82 -13.35
N GLN A 16 15.97 14.77 -14.60
CA GLN A 16 15.03 14.87 -15.72
C GLN A 16 14.11 13.68 -15.62
N TYR A 17 12.96 13.94 -15.04
CA TYR A 17 11.82 13.06 -15.13
C TYR A 17 11.49 12.97 -16.62
N THR A 18 11.97 11.93 -17.28
CA THR A 18 11.57 11.66 -18.65
C THR A 18 10.19 10.99 -18.60
N PRO A 19 9.12 11.69 -18.97
CA PRO A 19 7.75 11.17 -18.90
C PRO A 19 7.59 9.80 -19.58
N GLN A 20 8.41 9.53 -20.58
CA GLN A 20 8.40 8.29 -21.36
C GLN A 20 8.83 7.03 -20.60
N ALA A 21 9.58 7.16 -19.50
CA ALA A 21 10.04 6.00 -18.73
C ALA A 21 8.94 5.39 -17.86
N TYR A 22 7.84 6.09 -17.64
CA TYR A 22 6.83 5.75 -16.65
C TYR A 22 5.40 5.62 -17.19
N THR A 23 5.20 5.77 -18.49
CA THR A 23 3.89 5.61 -19.14
C THR A 23 3.64 4.16 -19.51
N TYR A 24 3.56 3.26 -18.52
CA TYR A 24 3.09 1.92 -18.79
C TYR A 24 1.71 1.71 -18.16
N ARG A 25 0.68 1.62 -19.02
CA ARG A 25 -0.68 1.17 -18.69
C ARG A 25 -1.36 1.86 -17.50
N GLY A 26 -1.22 3.16 -17.34
CA GLY A 26 -1.96 3.88 -16.30
C GLY A 26 -1.40 3.73 -14.87
N TYR A 27 -0.20 3.20 -14.71
CA TYR A 27 0.47 3.12 -13.40
C TYR A 27 0.88 4.50 -12.85
N ASN A 28 0.91 5.52 -13.71
CA ASN A 28 1.29 6.87 -13.32
C ASN A 28 0.28 7.87 -13.84
N ALA A 29 -0.25 8.69 -12.96
CA ALA A 29 -0.82 9.96 -13.35
C ALA A 29 0.33 10.95 -13.60
N LEU A 30 0.46 11.48 -14.81
CA LEU A 30 1.35 12.59 -15.10
C LEU A 30 0.55 13.90 -15.02
N PRO A 31 1.16 15.00 -14.51
CA PRO A 31 0.49 16.28 -14.54
C PRO A 31 0.26 16.72 -16.00
N ASP A 32 -0.90 17.31 -16.26
CA ASP A 32 -1.24 17.88 -17.58
C ASP A 32 -0.26 19.00 -17.95
N ASP A 33 0.18 19.79 -16.96
CA ASP A 33 1.25 20.76 -17.07
C ASP A 33 2.38 20.41 -16.09
N PRO A 34 3.51 19.84 -16.55
CA PRO A 34 4.64 19.52 -15.67
C PRO A 34 5.28 20.72 -14.97
N ALA A 35 5.11 21.94 -15.51
CA ALA A 35 5.64 23.16 -14.90
C ALA A 35 4.75 23.66 -13.74
N HIS A 36 3.47 23.32 -13.79
CA HIS A 36 2.47 23.71 -12.79
C HIS A 36 1.59 22.50 -12.44
N PRO A 37 2.13 21.52 -11.69
CA PRO A 37 1.37 20.36 -11.29
C PRO A 37 0.21 20.78 -10.38
N ASP A 38 -0.93 20.14 -10.56
CA ASP A 38 -2.08 20.28 -9.66
C ASP A 38 -1.71 19.72 -8.29
N GLU A 39 -1.74 20.53 -7.26
CA GLU A 39 -1.37 20.16 -5.90
C GLU A 39 -2.35 19.15 -5.26
N ASP A 40 -3.58 19.09 -5.79
CA ASP A 40 -4.63 18.21 -5.30
C ASP A 40 -4.62 16.82 -5.97
N LYS A 41 -3.61 16.53 -6.81
CA LYS A 41 -3.48 15.24 -7.48
C LYS A 41 -2.22 14.49 -7.07
N PHE A 42 -2.32 13.17 -7.07
CA PHE A 42 -1.19 12.28 -6.88
C PHE A 42 -0.46 12.05 -8.22
N TYR A 43 0.83 12.34 -8.24
CA TYR A 43 1.71 12.11 -9.38
C TYR A 43 2.84 11.19 -8.95
N GLY A 44 2.76 9.91 -9.30
CA GLY A 44 3.76 8.93 -8.92
C GLY A 44 3.32 7.52 -9.24
N PHE A 45 4.04 6.56 -8.71
CA PHE A 45 3.64 5.16 -8.81
C PHE A 45 2.46 4.87 -7.88
N LEU A 46 1.53 4.05 -8.32
CA LEU A 46 0.42 3.54 -7.51
C LEU A 46 0.86 2.91 -6.18
N PHE A 47 2.05 2.33 -6.16
CA PHE A 47 2.64 1.65 -5.02
C PHE A 47 3.72 2.46 -4.29
N GLN A 48 3.78 3.78 -4.50
CA GLN A 48 4.82 4.64 -3.92
C GLN A 48 4.76 4.69 -2.39
N ASP A 49 3.61 4.46 -1.79
CA ASP A 49 3.45 4.34 -0.33
C ASP A 49 4.34 3.25 0.27
N THR A 50 4.75 2.26 -0.53
CA THR A 50 5.66 1.21 -0.08
C THR A 50 7.08 1.70 0.17
N ASP A 51 7.49 2.86 -0.35
CA ASP A 51 8.81 3.43 -0.08
C ASP A 51 8.94 3.82 1.39
N PHE A 52 7.90 4.45 1.95
CA PHE A 52 7.82 4.69 3.39
C PHE A 52 7.79 3.37 4.16
N SER A 53 6.96 2.44 3.76
CA SER A 53 6.76 1.17 4.47
C SER A 53 8.04 0.34 4.55
N LYS A 54 8.77 0.23 3.44
CA LYS A 54 10.08 -0.46 3.38
C LYS A 54 11.16 0.26 4.17
N TRP A 55 11.12 1.60 4.17
CA TRP A 55 12.05 2.38 4.98
C TRP A 55 11.80 2.15 6.48
N ILE A 56 10.56 2.18 6.96
CA ILE A 56 10.19 1.90 8.35
C ILE A 56 10.56 0.47 8.74
N GLU A 57 10.39 -0.50 7.86
CA GLU A 57 10.81 -1.87 8.11
C GLU A 57 12.33 -1.95 8.37
N ALA A 58 13.12 -1.30 7.51
CA ALA A 58 14.56 -1.21 7.68
C ALA A 58 14.97 -0.46 8.96
N VAL A 59 14.26 0.62 9.30
CA VAL A 59 14.46 1.34 10.57
C VAL A 59 14.21 0.43 11.76
N GLY A 60 13.13 -0.34 11.77
CA GLY A 60 12.84 -1.30 12.84
C GLY A 60 13.98 -2.30 13.03
N TYR A 61 14.44 -2.94 11.96
CA TYR A 61 15.57 -3.87 12.04
C TYR A 61 16.87 -3.20 12.49
N SER A 62 17.12 -1.95 12.07
CA SER A 62 18.28 -1.20 12.52
C SER A 62 18.22 -0.90 14.01
N LEU A 63 17.08 -0.45 14.52
CA LEU A 63 16.91 -0.09 15.94
C LEU A 63 17.04 -1.29 16.89
N ILE A 64 16.65 -2.49 16.46
CA ILE A 64 16.87 -3.73 17.23
C ILE A 64 18.37 -3.97 17.47
N GLN A 65 19.21 -3.69 16.49
CA GLN A 65 20.64 -3.95 16.56
C GLN A 65 21.42 -2.77 17.11
N HIS A 66 21.00 -1.57 16.75
CA HIS A 66 21.67 -0.31 17.05
C HIS A 66 20.65 0.74 17.47
N PRO A 67 20.31 0.83 18.77
CA PRO A 67 19.41 1.86 19.27
C PRO A 67 19.91 3.27 18.90
N ASP A 68 19.05 4.08 18.30
CA ASP A 68 19.35 5.45 17.85
C ASP A 68 18.10 6.32 18.07
N GLU A 69 18.14 7.17 19.09
CA GLU A 69 17.03 8.06 19.47
C GLU A 69 16.68 9.07 18.37
N ALA A 70 17.67 9.53 17.60
CA ALA A 70 17.41 10.49 16.51
C ALA A 70 16.72 9.83 15.32
N LEU A 71 17.12 8.60 14.98
CA LEU A 71 16.46 7.80 13.94
C LEU A 71 15.04 7.45 14.38
N GLU A 72 14.84 7.04 15.63
CA GLU A 72 13.53 6.71 16.19
C GLU A 72 12.60 7.95 16.18
N ALA A 73 13.07 9.12 16.59
CA ALA A 73 12.29 10.35 16.54
C ALA A 73 11.88 10.72 15.09
N THR A 74 12.80 10.57 14.13
CA THR A 74 12.50 10.80 12.71
C THR A 74 11.44 9.82 12.20
N ALA A 75 11.50 8.57 12.64
CA ALA A 75 10.51 7.56 12.29
C ALA A 75 9.12 7.88 12.87
N ASP A 76 9.07 8.32 14.14
CA ASP A 76 7.82 8.74 14.79
C ASP A 76 7.15 9.89 14.05
N GLU A 77 7.90 10.92 13.66
CA GLU A 77 7.36 12.05 12.88
C GLU A 77 6.80 11.59 11.53
N ALA A 78 7.49 10.69 10.84
CA ALA A 78 7.01 10.14 9.58
C ALA A 78 5.75 9.26 9.75
N ILE A 79 5.72 8.44 10.81
CA ILE A 79 4.54 7.64 11.18
C ILE A 79 3.34 8.53 11.48
N ASP A 80 3.56 9.67 12.16
CA ASP A 80 2.50 10.62 12.47
C ASP A 80 1.84 11.17 11.21
N VAL A 81 2.64 11.53 10.20
CA VAL A 81 2.16 12.02 8.91
C VAL A 81 1.36 10.93 8.17
N VAL A 82 1.91 9.72 8.08
CA VAL A 82 1.24 8.62 7.37
C VAL A 82 -0.05 8.20 8.04
N CYS A 83 -0.05 8.06 9.36
CA CYS A 83 -1.27 7.71 10.10
C CYS A 83 -2.37 8.79 10.01
N ALA A 84 -1.99 10.06 9.86
CA ALA A 84 -2.95 11.15 9.67
C ALA A 84 -3.65 11.12 8.30
N ALA A 85 -3.06 10.45 7.30
CA ALA A 85 -3.65 10.30 5.97
C ALA A 85 -4.71 9.18 5.91
N GLN A 86 -4.79 8.30 6.93
CA GLN A 86 -5.73 7.18 6.92
C GLN A 86 -7.18 7.66 6.98
N THR A 87 -8.04 7.10 6.14
CA THR A 87 -9.47 7.43 6.16
C THR A 87 -10.15 7.01 7.47
N PRO A 88 -11.30 7.62 7.82
CA PRO A 88 -12.06 7.22 9.01
C PRO A 88 -12.45 5.73 9.02
N GLU A 89 -12.69 5.15 7.85
CA GLU A 89 -13.05 3.74 7.65
C GLU A 89 -11.85 2.80 7.78
N GLY A 90 -10.62 3.34 7.73
CA GLY A 90 -9.38 2.56 7.91
C GLY A 90 -8.58 2.31 6.63
N TYR A 91 -9.05 2.74 5.47
CA TYR A 91 -8.30 2.61 4.22
C TYR A 91 -7.06 3.51 4.22
N LEU A 92 -5.95 3.00 3.67
CA LEU A 92 -4.69 3.74 3.59
C LEU A 92 -3.89 3.35 2.34
N ASP A 93 -4.22 4.01 1.24
CA ASP A 93 -3.43 4.05 0.01
C ASP A 93 -3.60 5.46 -0.58
N THR A 94 -2.52 6.24 -0.61
CA THR A 94 -2.60 7.66 -0.89
C THR A 94 -2.99 7.96 -2.32
N TYR A 95 -2.72 7.06 -3.27
CA TYR A 95 -3.15 7.21 -4.65
C TYR A 95 -4.69 7.36 -4.75
N TYR A 96 -5.44 6.46 -4.12
CA TYR A 96 -6.90 6.50 -4.15
C TYR A 96 -7.49 7.57 -3.25
N ILE A 97 -6.88 7.81 -2.09
CA ILE A 97 -7.33 8.87 -1.17
C ILE A 97 -7.31 10.23 -1.87
N ILE A 98 -6.28 10.51 -2.68
CA ILE A 98 -6.10 11.78 -3.37
C ILE A 98 -6.90 11.84 -4.68
N ASN A 99 -6.87 10.77 -5.48
CA ASN A 99 -7.48 10.77 -6.81
C ASN A 99 -8.95 10.32 -6.83
N GLY A 100 -9.48 9.84 -5.72
CA GLY A 100 -10.88 9.39 -5.57
C GLY A 100 -11.00 7.90 -5.30
N MET A 101 -11.91 7.55 -4.39
CA MET A 101 -12.11 6.20 -3.86
C MET A 101 -12.92 5.27 -4.78
N ASP A 102 -13.45 5.77 -5.87
CA ASP A 102 -14.34 4.98 -6.77
C ASP A 102 -13.62 3.81 -7.44
N GLY A 103 -12.29 3.88 -7.56
CA GLY A 103 -11.45 2.85 -8.17
C GLY A 103 -10.91 1.79 -7.22
N VAL A 104 -11.16 1.91 -5.91
CA VAL A 104 -10.60 1.00 -4.88
C VAL A 104 -10.95 -0.46 -5.19
N PHE A 105 -9.93 -1.32 -5.18
CA PHE A 105 -10.00 -2.76 -5.46
C PHE A 105 -10.61 -3.17 -6.81
N GLN A 106 -10.62 -2.28 -7.79
CA GLN A 106 -11.16 -2.58 -9.12
C GLN A 106 -10.14 -3.16 -10.11
N ASN A 107 -8.85 -3.08 -9.81
CA ASN A 107 -7.77 -3.67 -10.60
C ASN A 107 -6.72 -4.26 -9.66
N LEU A 108 -7.00 -5.42 -9.10
CA LEU A 108 -6.12 -6.09 -8.13
C LEU A 108 -4.83 -6.57 -8.76
N ARG A 109 -4.89 -6.96 -10.05
CA ARG A 109 -3.71 -7.45 -10.78
C ARG A 109 -2.62 -6.39 -10.86
N ASP A 110 -3.01 -5.15 -11.21
CA ASP A 110 -2.05 -4.14 -11.63
C ASP A 110 -1.91 -2.95 -10.67
N HIS A 111 -2.92 -2.65 -9.81
CA HIS A 111 -2.95 -1.42 -9.02
C HIS A 111 -2.32 -1.52 -7.62
N HIS A 112 -1.83 -2.66 -7.22
CA HIS A 112 -0.91 -2.84 -6.09
C HIS A 112 -1.42 -2.39 -4.71
N GLU A 113 -2.72 -2.18 -4.49
CA GLU A 113 -3.26 -1.74 -3.19
C GLU A 113 -2.96 -2.76 -2.07
N LEU A 114 -3.15 -4.06 -2.36
CA LEU A 114 -2.84 -5.13 -1.41
C LEU A 114 -1.32 -5.34 -1.23
N TYR A 115 -0.52 -4.95 -2.22
CA TYR A 115 0.93 -4.86 -2.08
C TYR A 115 1.33 -3.73 -1.11
N CYS A 116 0.67 -2.57 -1.21
CA CYS A 116 0.86 -1.47 -0.26
C CYS A 116 0.49 -1.87 1.16
N LEU A 117 -0.66 -2.56 1.35
CA LEU A 117 -1.05 -3.12 2.63
C LEU A 117 0.01 -4.08 3.18
N GLY A 118 0.52 -5.01 2.34
CA GLY A 118 1.52 -5.99 2.76
C GLY A 118 2.78 -5.32 3.31
N HIS A 119 3.35 -4.38 2.57
CA HIS A 119 4.53 -3.65 3.04
C HIS A 119 4.27 -2.76 4.25
N LEU A 120 3.08 -2.14 4.35
CA LEU A 120 2.69 -1.38 5.53
C LEU A 120 2.70 -2.27 6.79
N ILE A 121 2.14 -3.46 6.69
CA ILE A 121 2.13 -4.44 7.79
C ILE A 121 3.56 -4.84 8.18
N GLU A 122 4.41 -5.17 7.20
CA GLU A 122 5.81 -5.54 7.45
C GLU A 122 6.56 -4.43 8.21
N GLY A 123 6.45 -3.19 7.73
CA GLY A 123 7.04 -2.04 8.39
C GLY A 123 6.48 -1.79 9.79
N ALA A 124 5.17 -1.89 9.95
CA ALA A 124 4.48 -1.67 11.22
C ALA A 124 4.87 -2.72 12.28
N VAL A 125 4.93 -4.00 11.89
CA VAL A 125 5.34 -5.09 12.77
C VAL A 125 6.80 -4.94 13.18
N SER A 126 7.70 -4.66 12.21
CA SER A 126 9.12 -4.45 12.48
C SER A 126 9.35 -3.31 13.48
N TYR A 127 8.69 -2.15 13.24
CA TYR A 127 8.83 -0.99 14.13
C TYR A 127 8.26 -1.25 15.53
N TYR A 128 7.11 -1.90 15.62
CA TYR A 128 6.53 -2.30 16.90
C TYR A 128 7.43 -3.26 17.68
N GLN A 129 8.00 -4.25 17.03
CA GLN A 129 8.92 -5.20 17.65
C GLN A 129 10.20 -4.54 18.16
N ALA A 130 10.67 -3.50 17.48
CA ALA A 130 11.86 -2.75 17.84
C ALA A 130 11.64 -1.79 19.02
N THR A 131 10.49 -1.09 19.04
CA THR A 131 10.26 0.06 19.90
C THR A 131 9.14 -0.12 20.92
N GLY A 132 8.24 -1.07 20.71
CA GLY A 132 6.99 -1.22 21.47
C GLY A 132 5.92 -0.19 21.14
N LYS A 133 6.18 0.76 20.22
CA LYS A 133 5.23 1.79 19.80
C LYS A 133 4.23 1.23 18.78
N ASP A 134 2.95 1.29 19.07
CA ASP A 134 1.90 0.60 18.34
C ASP A 134 1.08 1.47 17.38
N LYS A 135 1.42 2.75 17.21
CA LYS A 135 0.62 3.69 16.40
C LYS A 135 0.49 3.21 14.95
N LEU A 136 1.61 2.87 14.30
CA LEU A 136 1.61 2.37 12.93
C LEU A 136 0.97 0.98 12.85
N LEU A 137 1.20 0.13 13.85
CA LEU A 137 0.57 -1.20 13.94
C LEU A 137 -0.95 -1.10 13.97
N ARG A 138 -1.51 -0.18 14.77
CA ARG A 138 -2.96 0.07 14.78
C ARG A 138 -3.48 0.56 13.44
N ALA A 139 -2.75 1.43 12.75
CA ALA A 139 -3.14 1.88 11.41
C ALA A 139 -3.12 0.72 10.40
N ALA A 140 -2.09 -0.13 10.44
CA ALA A 140 -2.02 -1.34 9.61
C ALA A 140 -3.16 -2.32 9.91
N CYS A 141 -3.51 -2.52 11.20
CA CYS A 141 -4.66 -3.33 11.59
C CYS A 141 -5.97 -2.79 11.00
N ARG A 142 -6.21 -1.48 11.10
CA ARG A 142 -7.43 -0.87 10.55
C ARG A 142 -7.52 -1.04 9.03
N PHE A 143 -6.41 -0.92 8.32
CA PHE A 143 -6.42 -1.16 6.88
C PHE A 143 -6.63 -2.64 6.56
N ALA A 144 -5.99 -3.55 7.29
CA ALA A 144 -6.24 -4.99 7.15
C ALA A 144 -7.70 -5.36 7.47
N ASP A 145 -8.33 -4.70 8.44
CA ASP A 145 -9.75 -4.85 8.78
C ASP A 145 -10.65 -4.41 7.63
N TYR A 146 -10.37 -3.23 7.05
CA TYR A 146 -11.08 -2.74 5.87
C TYR A 146 -11.00 -3.73 4.70
N VAL A 147 -9.83 -4.32 4.48
CA VAL A 147 -9.62 -5.35 3.46
C VAL A 147 -10.37 -6.64 3.81
N ALA A 148 -10.37 -7.08 5.08
CA ALA A 148 -11.08 -8.28 5.51
C ALA A 148 -12.61 -8.15 5.40
N ASP A 149 -13.15 -6.94 5.52
CA ASP A 149 -14.57 -6.68 5.30
C ASP A 149 -14.95 -6.73 3.82
N PHE A 150 -14.02 -6.35 2.92
CA PHE A 150 -14.25 -6.35 1.48
C PHE A 150 -14.03 -7.71 0.82
N PHE A 151 -13.01 -8.46 1.26
CA PHE A 151 -12.61 -9.74 0.67
C PHE A 151 -13.03 -10.92 1.52
N GLY A 152 -13.49 -12.00 0.88
CA GLY A 152 -13.84 -13.23 1.57
C GLY A 152 -14.82 -14.11 0.81
N THR A 153 -15.31 -15.13 1.50
CA THR A 153 -16.22 -16.13 0.93
C THR A 153 -17.70 -15.84 1.17
N ALA A 154 -18.02 -14.83 2.00
CA ALA A 154 -19.42 -14.49 2.30
C ALA A 154 -20.11 -13.84 1.08
N ASP A 155 -21.44 -13.88 1.10
CA ASP A 155 -22.25 -13.23 0.07
C ASP A 155 -21.95 -11.71 0.04
N GLY A 156 -21.68 -11.21 -1.15
CA GLY A 156 -21.33 -9.79 -1.37
C GLY A 156 -19.86 -9.44 -1.23
N GLN A 157 -19.02 -10.33 -0.68
CA GLN A 157 -17.59 -10.11 -0.62
C GLN A 157 -16.90 -10.43 -1.95
N CYS A 158 -15.81 -9.70 -2.23
CA CYS A 158 -14.96 -9.94 -3.39
C CYS A 158 -14.14 -11.22 -3.22
N LYS A 159 -14.13 -12.08 -4.23
CA LYS A 159 -13.33 -13.32 -4.28
C LYS A 159 -11.99 -13.13 -5.00
N GLY A 160 -11.53 -11.89 -5.11
CA GLY A 160 -10.24 -11.57 -5.66
C GLY A 160 -9.09 -11.82 -4.68
N TYR A 161 -7.89 -11.74 -5.20
CA TYR A 161 -6.65 -11.89 -4.44
C TYR A 161 -5.58 -10.92 -4.96
N PRO A 162 -4.50 -10.66 -4.19
CA PRO A 162 -3.44 -9.73 -4.60
C PRO A 162 -2.81 -10.11 -5.95
N GLY A 163 -2.57 -9.14 -6.81
CA GLY A 163 -1.80 -9.36 -8.04
C GLY A 163 -0.32 -9.65 -7.75
N HIS A 164 0.16 -9.14 -6.63
CA HIS A 164 1.53 -9.33 -6.16
C HIS A 164 1.53 -9.91 -4.74
N GLU A 165 2.21 -11.04 -4.56
CA GLU A 165 2.22 -11.83 -3.33
C GLU A 165 3.10 -11.21 -2.25
N ILE A 166 2.53 -10.43 -1.35
CA ILE A 166 3.16 -9.94 -0.11
C ILE A 166 2.15 -9.88 1.03
N ALA A 167 0.89 -9.56 0.74
CA ALA A 167 -0.14 -9.42 1.76
C ALA A 167 -0.36 -10.73 2.52
N GLU A 168 -0.28 -11.87 1.86
CA GLU A 168 -0.46 -13.20 2.45
C GLU A 168 0.53 -13.46 3.57
N MET A 169 1.81 -13.18 3.34
CA MET A 169 2.87 -13.35 4.34
C MET A 169 2.76 -12.30 5.45
N ALA A 170 2.53 -11.05 5.08
CA ALA A 170 2.42 -9.95 6.02
C ALA A 170 1.24 -10.14 7.00
N LEU A 171 0.11 -10.64 6.53
CA LEU A 171 -1.05 -10.96 7.38
C LEU A 171 -0.74 -12.07 8.40
N VAL A 172 0.09 -13.06 8.06
CA VAL A 172 0.57 -14.05 9.03
C VAL A 172 1.42 -13.37 10.11
N ARG A 173 2.32 -12.46 9.72
CA ARG A 173 3.12 -11.70 10.70
C ARG A 173 2.25 -10.80 11.58
N LEU A 174 1.20 -10.20 11.01
CA LEU A 174 0.24 -9.40 11.76
C LEU A 174 -0.49 -10.27 12.80
N TYR A 175 -0.90 -11.47 12.42
CA TYR A 175 -1.46 -12.46 13.34
C TYR A 175 -0.46 -12.83 14.46
N GLU A 176 0.82 -13.01 14.14
CA GLU A 176 1.83 -13.36 15.13
C GLU A 176 1.99 -12.34 16.25
N VAL A 177 1.80 -11.05 15.98
CA VAL A 177 1.89 -9.99 17.00
C VAL A 177 0.55 -9.67 17.65
N THR A 178 -0.56 -9.75 16.91
CA THR A 178 -1.90 -9.39 17.42
C THR A 178 -2.67 -10.56 18.03
N LYS A 179 -2.39 -11.77 17.59
CA LYS A 179 -3.13 -13.02 17.88
C LYS A 179 -4.59 -13.00 17.39
N ASP A 180 -4.94 -12.08 16.50
CA ASP A 180 -6.27 -12.06 15.90
C ASP A 180 -6.32 -12.96 14.67
N GLU A 181 -7.03 -14.06 14.81
CA GLU A 181 -7.17 -15.09 13.76
C GLU A 181 -7.81 -14.60 12.46
N LYS A 182 -8.46 -13.41 12.46
CA LYS A 182 -9.04 -12.88 11.23
C LYS A 182 -7.98 -12.62 10.16
N TYR A 183 -6.77 -12.20 10.55
CA TYR A 183 -5.66 -11.97 9.62
C TYR A 183 -5.13 -13.27 9.03
N LEU A 184 -5.07 -14.33 9.85
CA LEU A 184 -4.70 -15.65 9.35
C LEU A 184 -5.77 -16.23 8.39
N ARG A 185 -7.06 -16.01 8.68
CA ARG A 185 -8.15 -16.39 7.76
C ARG A 185 -8.09 -15.63 6.44
N LEU A 186 -7.80 -14.33 6.49
CA LEU A 186 -7.67 -13.50 5.27
C LEU A 186 -6.46 -13.94 4.42
N SER A 187 -5.32 -14.18 5.05
CA SER A 187 -4.13 -14.72 4.36
C SER A 187 -4.45 -16.04 3.67
N ARG A 188 -5.07 -16.97 4.39
CA ARG A 188 -5.49 -18.26 3.86
C ARG A 188 -6.47 -18.09 2.69
N PHE A 189 -7.45 -17.21 2.84
CA PHE A 189 -8.42 -16.91 1.77
C PHE A 189 -7.71 -16.50 0.47
N PHE A 190 -6.76 -15.57 0.52
CA PHE A 190 -6.02 -15.15 -0.66
C PHE A 190 -5.22 -16.28 -1.31
N ILE A 191 -4.62 -17.15 -0.50
CA ILE A 191 -3.87 -18.31 -1.00
C ILE A 191 -4.82 -19.34 -1.63
N ASP A 192 -5.94 -19.66 -0.98
CA ASP A 192 -6.89 -20.66 -1.44
C ASP A 192 -7.64 -20.21 -2.72
N GLU A 193 -7.93 -18.91 -2.86
CA GLU A 193 -8.57 -18.36 -4.06
C GLU A 193 -7.62 -18.25 -5.26
N ARG A 194 -6.32 -18.08 -5.02
CA ARG A 194 -5.33 -18.07 -6.08
C ARG A 194 -5.25 -19.44 -6.74
N GLY A 195 -5.57 -19.50 -8.01
CA GLY A 195 -5.58 -20.75 -8.77
C GLY A 195 -6.94 -21.44 -8.84
N GLN A 196 -8.00 -20.83 -8.28
CA GLN A 196 -9.36 -21.29 -8.52
C GLN A 196 -9.82 -20.94 -9.94
N GLU A 197 -10.78 -21.74 -10.47
CA GLU A 197 -11.46 -21.45 -11.72
C GLU A 197 -12.92 -21.01 -11.48
N PRO A 198 -13.42 -20.01 -12.20
CA PRO A 198 -12.74 -19.23 -13.24
C PRO A 198 -11.66 -18.30 -12.64
N ASN A 199 -10.55 -18.12 -13.35
CA ASN A 199 -9.45 -17.27 -12.89
C ASN A 199 -9.94 -15.83 -12.67
N TYR A 200 -9.74 -15.30 -11.46
CA TYR A 200 -10.25 -13.97 -11.08
C TYR A 200 -9.74 -12.86 -11.99
N PHE A 201 -8.46 -12.86 -12.36
CA PHE A 201 -7.88 -11.79 -13.19
C PHE A 201 -8.40 -11.78 -14.63
N VAL A 202 -8.84 -12.94 -15.16
CA VAL A 202 -9.52 -13.00 -16.46
C VAL A 202 -10.88 -12.30 -16.38
N GLU A 203 -11.63 -12.55 -15.32
CA GLU A 203 -12.92 -11.91 -15.09
C GLU A 203 -12.77 -10.42 -14.73
N GLU A 204 -11.74 -10.06 -13.99
CA GLU A 204 -11.39 -8.66 -13.69
C GLU A 204 -11.08 -7.88 -14.96
N GLU A 205 -10.23 -8.43 -15.84
CA GLU A 205 -9.89 -7.82 -17.13
C GLU A 205 -11.13 -7.61 -17.99
N ARG A 206 -12.02 -8.61 -18.05
CA ARG A 206 -13.28 -8.49 -18.78
C ARG A 206 -14.15 -7.34 -18.24
N ARG A 207 -14.34 -7.26 -16.92
CA ARG A 207 -15.10 -6.17 -16.28
C ARG A 207 -14.45 -4.81 -16.52
N ASN A 208 -13.13 -4.73 -16.44
CA ASN A 208 -12.39 -3.49 -16.68
C ASN A 208 -12.51 -3.05 -18.15
N ALA A 209 -12.37 -3.97 -19.09
CA ALA A 209 -12.53 -3.68 -20.51
C ALA A 209 -13.94 -3.19 -20.83
N GLU A 210 -14.99 -3.81 -20.27
CA GLU A 210 -16.37 -3.37 -20.40
C GLU A 210 -16.57 -1.95 -19.85
N ARG A 211 -16.04 -1.65 -18.66
CA ARG A 211 -16.14 -0.32 -18.04
C ARG A 211 -15.42 0.75 -18.84
N GLU A 212 -14.26 0.44 -19.39
CA GLU A 212 -13.43 1.34 -20.18
C GLU A 212 -13.81 1.38 -21.67
N HIS A 213 -14.83 0.63 -22.08
CA HIS A 213 -15.28 0.51 -23.47
C HIS A 213 -14.17 0.13 -24.46
N ARG A 214 -13.24 -0.75 -24.03
CA ARG A 214 -12.14 -1.28 -24.85
C ARG A 214 -12.31 -2.79 -25.12
N PRO A 215 -11.68 -3.34 -26.17
CA PRO A 215 -11.65 -4.79 -26.40
C PRO A 215 -10.87 -5.50 -25.28
N VAL A 216 -11.30 -6.71 -24.97
CA VAL A 216 -10.63 -7.65 -24.04
C VAL A 216 -9.38 -8.25 -24.73
#